data_20d832d2962e4c62e91fad0966d22fce
#
_entry.id   20d832d2962e4c62e91fad0966d22fce
#
_cell.length_a   1.000
_cell.length_b   1.000
_cell.length_c   1.000
_cell.angle_alpha   90.00
_cell.angle_beta   90.00
_cell.angle_gamma   90.00
#
_symmetry.space_group_name_H-M   'P 1'
#
loop_
_entity.id
_entity.type
_entity.pdbx_description
1 polymer ?
#
loop_
_entity_poly.entity_id
_entity_poly.type
_entity_poly.pdbx_seq_one_letter_code
_entity_poly.pdbx_strand_id
1 'polypeptide(L)'
;MENLWNDVIPYWNEEFIGYTNRTDNVYVSDGTLKITALEQKFNRYNYTSGRIKTAGKQTFKYGRMEARIKLPSLKGVWPAFWMLGVDQKGWPWCGEIDILEAWNTDNFAQGAFHWNTGGESNAYSPNYIARQLNARYTAYNWYDKTQWHIYAVEWNDKKINYFVDDTLYFSVDVTSADKKDEASKYYYFLLNVAVGGNLPGTTPTYNTLPATMEVDYVRAYQKTSDQGGNTATWTEQGEVPIHTVTFKDENKVMSTFTCYDGETLEIPSVYAGENGFEGWYTSDNQKAINTMRVRGSIELTAKWSVPHKVEQDITDNNRDNNRDNNITTMPSVKKAVIKSAVKKKGKAVIKIKKIAKVSGYQLNVAQNVKFKKVKTINTKKTTVIVKKIKSNKKYYVRVRAYKVVNGTKVYGKWSKVRKVK
;
A
#
# COMPACT_ATOMS: atom_id res chain seq x y z
N MET A 1 10.16 -4.86 1.12
CA MET A 1 9.01 -3.95 1.03
C MET A 1 8.88 -3.50 -0.42
N GLU A 2 7.79 -3.83 -1.10
CA GLU A 2 7.51 -3.24 -2.41
C GLU A 2 6.81 -1.91 -2.19
N ASN A 3 7.21 -0.90 -2.98
CA ASN A 3 6.64 0.44 -2.91
C ASN A 3 5.18 0.41 -3.37
N LEU A 4 4.23 0.53 -2.45
CA LEU A 4 2.85 0.81 -2.78
C LEU A 4 2.65 2.33 -2.71
N TRP A 5 2.65 2.95 -3.86
CA TRP A 5 2.43 4.38 -3.99
C TRP A 5 0.98 4.64 -4.33
N ASN A 6 0.29 5.38 -3.49
CA ASN A 6 -0.84 6.13 -3.93
C ASN A 6 -0.32 7.50 -4.37
N ASP A 7 -0.39 7.76 -5.65
CA ASP A 7 -0.18 9.09 -6.19
C ASP A 7 -1.12 10.06 -5.47
N VAL A 8 -0.52 11.04 -4.80
CA VAL A 8 -1.23 12.17 -4.21
C VAL A 8 -2.18 11.79 -3.07
N ILE A 9 -1.67 11.74 -1.85
CA ILE A 9 -2.52 11.92 -0.68
C ILE A 9 -2.78 13.43 -0.58
N PRO A 10 -3.99 13.91 -0.86
CA PRO A 10 -4.27 15.33 -0.77
C PRO A 10 -4.44 15.71 0.69
N TYR A 11 -3.69 16.71 1.15
CA TYR A 11 -4.01 17.55 2.30
C TYR A 11 -4.11 16.93 3.69
N TRP A 12 -3.41 15.81 3.97
CA TRP A 12 -3.28 15.39 5.35
C TRP A 12 -2.30 16.32 6.07
N ASN A 13 -2.72 16.83 7.20
CA ASN A 13 -1.90 17.68 8.08
C ASN A 13 -1.25 18.90 7.41
N GLU A 14 -1.80 19.41 6.30
CA GLU A 14 -1.27 20.56 5.54
C GLU A 14 0.19 20.39 5.08
N GLU A 15 0.60 19.17 4.76
CA GLU A 15 1.93 18.89 4.24
C GLU A 15 2.16 19.55 2.88
N PHE A 16 3.37 20.10 2.65
CA PHE A 16 3.76 20.79 1.40
C PHE A 16 4.52 19.90 0.43
N ILE A 17 4.31 18.62 0.47
CA ILE A 17 5.15 17.61 -0.18
C ILE A 17 4.36 16.71 -1.12
N GLY A 18 4.96 16.31 -2.25
CA GLY A 18 4.53 15.22 -3.09
C GLY A 18 5.32 13.95 -2.77
N TYR A 19 4.64 12.91 -2.29
CA TYR A 19 5.27 11.61 -2.09
C TYR A 19 5.46 10.90 -3.42
N THR A 20 6.64 10.35 -3.66
CA THR A 20 7.00 9.71 -4.92
C THR A 20 7.64 8.33 -4.71
N ASN A 21 7.64 7.50 -5.78
CA ASN A 21 8.36 6.23 -5.81
C ASN A 21 9.71 6.33 -6.55
N ARG A 22 10.28 7.50 -6.58
CA ARG A 22 11.57 7.73 -7.21
C ARG A 22 12.68 7.15 -6.35
N THR A 23 13.69 6.65 -6.99
CA THR A 23 14.86 6.09 -6.30
C THR A 23 15.75 7.14 -5.63
N ASP A 24 15.50 8.42 -5.88
CA ASP A 24 16.11 9.53 -5.16
C ASP A 24 15.38 9.88 -3.86
N ASN A 25 14.08 9.52 -3.74
CA ASN A 25 13.33 9.69 -2.51
C ASN A 25 13.32 8.45 -1.62
N VAL A 26 13.34 7.22 -2.21
CA VAL A 26 13.32 5.96 -1.45
C VAL A 26 14.28 4.98 -2.08
N TYR A 27 15.31 4.60 -1.35
CA TYR A 27 16.32 3.66 -1.83
C TYR A 27 16.98 2.91 -0.67
N VAL A 28 17.68 1.83 -1.01
CA VAL A 28 18.50 1.06 -0.07
C VAL A 28 19.94 1.18 -0.51
N SER A 29 20.80 1.65 0.39
CA SER A 29 22.26 1.65 0.23
C SER A 29 22.91 1.40 1.59
N ASP A 30 24.10 0.84 1.56
CA ASP A 30 24.93 0.60 2.75
C ASP A 30 24.18 -0.16 3.87
N GLY A 31 23.31 -1.11 3.45
CA GLY A 31 22.54 -1.96 4.36
C GLY A 31 21.31 -1.32 4.97
N THR A 32 21.01 -0.03 4.72
CA THR A 32 19.88 0.68 5.31
C THR A 32 18.90 1.21 4.26
N LEU A 33 17.63 1.29 4.63
CA LEU A 33 16.62 2.02 3.87
C LEU A 33 16.79 3.52 4.14
N LYS A 34 16.71 4.31 3.09
CA LYS A 34 16.77 5.77 3.14
C LYS A 34 15.48 6.35 2.57
N ILE A 35 14.87 7.25 3.34
CA ILE A 35 13.73 8.05 2.91
C ILE A 35 14.17 9.50 2.94
N THR A 36 14.26 10.12 1.76
CA THR A 36 14.88 11.41 1.57
C THR A 36 13.89 12.45 1.07
N ALA A 37 13.73 13.53 1.85
CA ALA A 37 13.04 14.75 1.41
C ALA A 37 13.98 15.60 0.57
N LEU A 38 13.48 16.09 -0.56
CA LEU A 38 14.23 16.88 -1.55
C LEU A 38 13.46 18.15 -1.89
N GLU A 39 14.21 19.23 -2.18
CA GLU A 39 13.66 20.39 -2.85
C GLU A 39 13.58 20.08 -4.36
N GLN A 40 12.44 19.61 -4.78
CA GLN A 40 12.22 19.14 -6.12
C GLN A 40 10.75 19.31 -6.51
N LYS A 41 10.50 20.02 -7.61
CA LYS A 41 9.16 20.26 -8.10
C LYS A 41 8.50 18.95 -8.60
N PHE A 42 7.32 18.68 -8.07
CA PHE A 42 6.49 17.56 -8.47
C PHE A 42 5.01 17.98 -8.45
N ASN A 43 4.38 18.03 -9.63
CA ASN A 43 3.04 18.59 -9.78
C ASN A 43 2.95 20.01 -9.18
N ARG A 44 2.06 20.21 -8.19
CA ARG A 44 1.88 21.48 -7.48
C ARG A 44 2.82 21.68 -6.29
N TYR A 45 3.59 20.67 -5.92
CA TYR A 45 4.49 20.68 -4.76
C TYR A 45 5.89 21.12 -5.15
N ASN A 46 6.56 21.81 -4.26
CA ASN A 46 7.96 22.22 -4.42
C ASN A 46 8.93 21.25 -3.75
N TYR A 47 8.41 20.29 -3.01
CA TYR A 47 9.19 19.28 -2.29
C TYR A 47 8.71 17.89 -2.68
N THR A 48 9.63 16.92 -2.68
CA THR A 48 9.32 15.49 -2.84
C THR A 48 9.92 14.69 -1.69
N SER A 49 9.31 13.57 -1.33
CA SER A 49 9.84 12.58 -0.39
C SER A 49 9.25 11.20 -0.63
N GLY A 50 9.54 10.26 0.28
CA GLY A 50 8.96 8.93 0.30
C GLY A 50 7.98 8.73 1.46
N ARG A 51 6.93 7.94 1.19
CA ARG A 51 6.08 7.30 2.20
C ARG A 51 5.90 5.86 1.80
N ILE A 52 6.37 4.92 2.62
CA ILE A 52 6.22 3.49 2.39
C ILE A 52 5.31 2.88 3.44
N LYS A 53 4.62 1.81 3.08
CA LYS A 53 3.66 1.15 3.97
C LYS A 53 3.58 -0.35 3.71
N THR A 54 3.13 -1.11 4.73
CA THR A 54 2.84 -2.54 4.61
C THR A 54 1.36 -2.82 4.34
N ALA A 55 0.52 -1.79 4.14
CA ALA A 55 -0.88 -1.96 3.80
C ALA A 55 -1.08 -2.85 2.57
N GLY A 56 -2.01 -3.80 2.66
CA GLY A 56 -2.25 -4.79 1.61
C GLY A 56 -1.17 -5.86 1.47
N LYS A 57 -0.22 -5.95 2.43
CA LYS A 57 0.88 -6.93 2.45
C LYS A 57 1.04 -7.59 3.80
N GLN A 58 1.19 -6.81 4.85
CA GLN A 58 1.43 -7.29 6.21
C GLN A 58 0.72 -6.41 7.20
N THR A 59 -0.02 -7.01 8.13
CA THR A 59 -0.65 -6.36 9.27
C THR A 59 -0.30 -7.07 10.57
N PHE A 60 -0.45 -6.37 11.67
CA PHE A 60 -0.06 -6.82 12.99
C PHE A 60 -1.16 -6.51 14.00
N LYS A 61 -1.29 -7.34 15.01
CA LYS A 61 -2.15 -7.07 16.17
C LYS A 61 -1.47 -7.54 17.42
N TYR A 62 -1.22 -6.59 18.33
CA TYR A 62 -0.52 -6.81 19.60
C TYR A 62 0.95 -7.24 19.40
N GLY A 63 1.71 -7.20 20.46
CA GLY A 63 3.12 -7.56 20.46
C GLY A 63 4.04 -6.37 20.60
N ARG A 64 5.32 -6.54 20.27
CA ARG A 64 6.32 -5.48 20.22
C ARG A 64 6.63 -5.14 18.76
N MET A 65 6.48 -3.86 18.44
CA MET A 65 6.79 -3.29 17.13
C MET A 65 7.94 -2.33 17.31
N GLU A 66 9.03 -2.53 16.57
CA GLU A 66 10.23 -1.69 16.73
C GLU A 66 10.91 -1.40 15.40
N ALA A 67 11.61 -0.29 15.36
CA ALA A 67 12.52 0.04 14.27
C ALA A 67 13.78 0.72 14.83
N ARG A 68 14.93 0.41 14.23
CA ARG A 68 16.17 1.13 14.49
C ARG A 68 16.35 2.20 13.44
N ILE A 69 16.26 3.47 13.88
CA ILE A 69 16.15 4.64 12.98
C ILE A 69 17.14 5.72 13.42
N LYS A 70 17.68 6.41 12.42
CA LYS A 70 18.44 7.64 12.55
C LYS A 70 17.68 8.76 11.85
N LEU A 71 17.36 9.84 12.56
CA LEU A 71 16.50 10.90 12.08
C LEU A 71 17.27 12.10 11.53
N PRO A 72 16.73 12.79 10.51
CA PRO A 72 17.21 14.10 10.15
C PRO A 72 16.86 15.15 11.23
N SER A 73 17.71 16.16 11.37
CA SER A 73 17.45 17.33 12.20
C SER A 73 17.47 18.58 11.34
N LEU A 74 16.30 18.96 10.81
CA LEU A 74 16.15 20.08 9.92
C LEU A 74 14.80 20.77 10.16
N LYS A 75 14.82 22.12 10.24
CA LYS A 75 13.59 22.91 10.39
C LYS A 75 12.64 22.66 9.22
N GLY A 76 11.35 22.45 9.51
CA GLY A 76 10.32 22.19 8.51
C GLY A 76 10.24 20.74 8.03
N VAL A 77 11.00 19.82 8.63
CA VAL A 77 10.98 18.40 8.28
C VAL A 77 10.35 17.59 9.41
N TRP A 78 9.55 16.57 9.04
CA TRP A 78 8.77 15.74 9.95
C TRP A 78 8.87 14.25 9.57
N PRO A 79 9.88 13.55 10.07
CA PRO A 79 9.99 12.10 9.95
C PRO A 79 9.04 11.38 10.90
N ALA A 80 8.50 10.24 10.46
CA ALA A 80 7.60 9.41 11.26
C ALA A 80 7.76 7.91 10.97
N PHE A 81 7.61 7.11 12.04
CA PHE A 81 7.38 5.67 12.02
C PHE A 81 6.11 5.39 12.83
N TRP A 82 5.08 4.94 12.17
CA TRP A 82 3.74 4.87 12.71
C TRP A 82 2.93 3.71 12.13
N MET A 83 1.76 3.48 12.69
CA MET A 83 0.86 2.42 12.31
C MET A 83 -0.55 2.96 12.14
N LEU A 84 -1.24 2.52 11.10
CA LEU A 84 -2.65 2.85 10.85
C LEU A 84 -3.49 1.58 10.81
N GLY A 85 -4.68 1.63 11.40
CA GLY A 85 -5.57 0.48 11.46
C GLY A 85 -6.16 0.13 10.09
N VAL A 86 -6.32 -1.15 9.84
CA VAL A 86 -6.98 -1.69 8.63
C VAL A 86 -8.49 -1.69 8.81
N ASP A 87 -9.10 -0.53 8.91
CA ASP A 87 -10.55 -0.38 8.94
C ASP A 87 -10.98 0.59 7.85
N GLN A 88 -11.92 0.18 7.03
CA GLN A 88 -12.44 0.98 5.91
C GLN A 88 -13.21 2.23 6.36
N LYS A 89 -13.55 2.32 7.64
CA LYS A 89 -14.18 3.51 8.19
C LYS A 89 -13.30 4.76 8.09
N GLY A 90 -11.99 4.58 7.81
CA GLY A 90 -11.05 5.69 7.73
C GLY A 90 -10.67 6.24 9.10
N TRP A 91 -9.84 7.28 9.08
CA TRP A 91 -9.40 7.99 10.28
C TRP A 91 -10.52 8.89 10.85
N PRO A 92 -10.71 8.98 12.19
CA PRO A 92 -9.95 8.34 13.26
C PRO A 92 -10.48 6.97 13.72
N TRP A 93 -11.53 6.43 13.12
CA TRP A 93 -12.14 5.14 13.52
C TRP A 93 -11.25 3.92 13.26
N CYS A 94 -10.34 4.01 12.29
CA CYS A 94 -9.36 2.95 12.08
C CYS A 94 -8.35 2.85 13.23
N GLY A 95 -8.17 3.92 14.02
CA GLY A 95 -7.12 4.04 15.00
C GLY A 95 -5.76 4.34 14.37
N GLU A 96 -4.87 5.00 15.13
CA GLU A 96 -3.49 5.31 14.73
C GLU A 96 -2.57 5.17 15.93
N ILE A 97 -1.41 4.56 15.75
CA ILE A 97 -0.34 4.42 16.75
C ILE A 97 0.92 5.00 16.15
N ASP A 98 1.34 6.15 16.65
CA ASP A 98 2.59 6.79 16.23
C ASP A 98 3.71 6.32 17.16
N ILE A 99 4.54 5.42 16.67
CA ILE A 99 5.65 4.86 17.45
C ILE A 99 6.75 5.92 17.61
N LEU A 100 6.92 6.72 16.55
CA LEU A 100 7.90 7.79 16.48
C LEU A 100 7.39 8.90 15.58
N GLU A 101 7.32 10.09 16.11
CA GLU A 101 7.29 11.34 15.38
C GLU A 101 8.37 12.28 15.91
N ALA A 102 8.99 13.05 15.03
CA ALA A 102 9.86 14.15 15.39
C ALA A 102 9.76 15.23 14.31
N TRP A 103 9.98 16.48 14.67
CA TRP A 103 9.97 17.57 13.70
C TRP A 103 10.96 18.66 14.05
N ASN A 104 11.27 19.48 13.06
CA ASN A 104 12.22 20.57 13.17
C ASN A 104 13.60 20.10 13.71
N THR A 105 14.30 21.00 14.37
CA THR A 105 15.61 20.74 14.97
C THR A 105 15.52 20.31 16.44
N ASP A 106 14.32 20.31 17.01
CA ASP A 106 14.09 19.95 18.40
C ASP A 106 14.47 18.48 18.65
N ASN A 107 15.17 18.26 19.74
CA ASN A 107 15.72 16.95 20.06
C ASN A 107 14.74 16.14 20.92
N PHE A 108 13.73 15.54 20.30
CA PHE A 108 12.74 14.68 20.94
C PHE A 108 12.27 13.56 20.01
N ALA A 109 11.64 12.55 20.60
CA ALA A 109 10.76 11.60 19.94
C ALA A 109 9.38 11.66 20.58
N GLN A 110 8.31 11.75 19.81
CA GLN A 110 6.93 11.71 20.30
C GLN A 110 6.28 10.38 19.94
N GLY A 111 5.61 9.76 20.92
CA GLY A 111 4.65 8.69 20.71
C GLY A 111 3.23 9.20 20.87
N ALA A 112 2.28 8.66 20.09
CA ALA A 112 0.89 9.02 20.21
C ALA A 112 -0.05 7.82 19.90
N PHE A 113 -1.26 7.89 20.46
CA PHE A 113 -2.38 7.04 20.10
C PHE A 113 -3.59 7.89 19.79
N HIS A 114 -4.21 7.66 18.62
CA HIS A 114 -5.40 8.36 18.16
C HIS A 114 -6.59 7.41 18.04
N TRP A 115 -7.77 7.90 18.48
CA TRP A 115 -9.02 7.16 18.42
C TRP A 115 -10.22 8.08 18.22
N ASN A 116 -11.39 7.51 18.00
CA ASN A 116 -12.65 8.24 17.89
C ASN A 116 -13.50 8.06 19.17
N THR A 117 -14.07 9.15 19.68
CA THR A 117 -14.98 9.11 20.86
C THR A 117 -16.41 9.44 20.53
N GLY A 118 -16.78 9.72 19.29
CA GLY A 118 -18.13 10.17 18.98
C GLY A 118 -18.61 9.77 17.60
N GLY A 119 -19.92 9.54 17.52
CA GLY A 119 -20.68 9.46 16.28
C GLY A 119 -20.55 8.19 15.47
N GLU A 120 -21.59 7.94 14.67
CA GLU A 120 -21.63 6.82 13.75
C GLU A 120 -20.62 6.99 12.62
N SER A 121 -20.09 6.02 12.32
CA SER A 121 -19.20 5.26 11.46
C SER A 121 -19.18 5.60 9.97
N ASN A 122 -18.85 6.82 9.54
CA ASN A 122 -18.21 6.98 8.24
C ASN A 122 -17.30 8.21 8.21
N ALA A 123 -16.21 8.13 7.46
CA ALA A 123 -15.21 9.19 7.29
C ALA A 123 -15.78 10.52 6.73
N TYR A 124 -17.04 10.55 6.39
CA TYR A 124 -17.79 11.72 5.88
C TYR A 124 -18.78 12.26 6.90
N SER A 125 -18.89 11.66 8.09
CA SER A 125 -19.76 12.18 9.15
C SER A 125 -19.10 13.40 9.78
N PRO A 126 -19.77 14.58 9.80
CA PRO A 126 -19.26 15.75 10.50
C PRO A 126 -19.22 15.58 12.02
N ASN A 127 -19.66 14.48 12.55
CA ASN A 127 -19.83 14.19 13.99
C ASN A 127 -18.71 13.35 14.61
N TYR A 128 -17.60 13.08 13.89
CA TYR A 128 -16.47 12.40 14.53
C TYR A 128 -15.78 13.32 15.53
N ILE A 129 -15.33 12.75 16.63
CA ILE A 129 -14.50 13.44 17.63
C ILE A 129 -13.20 12.66 17.75
N ALA A 130 -12.18 13.10 17.00
CA ALA A 130 -10.84 12.55 17.16
C ALA A 130 -10.28 12.93 18.53
N ARG A 131 -9.68 11.97 19.21
CA ARG A 131 -8.94 12.13 20.45
C ARG A 131 -7.53 11.58 20.26
N GLN A 132 -6.61 12.15 21.05
CA GLN A 132 -5.24 11.62 21.12
C GLN A 132 -4.70 11.71 22.53
N LEU A 133 -3.81 10.80 22.86
CA LEU A 133 -2.86 10.91 23.97
C LEU A 133 -1.46 10.81 23.39
N ASN A 134 -0.58 11.70 23.80
CA ASN A 134 0.80 11.71 23.36
C ASN A 134 1.75 12.09 24.49
N ALA A 135 3.01 11.72 24.34
CA ALA A 135 4.10 12.19 25.19
C ALA A 135 5.40 12.26 24.38
N ARG A 136 6.28 13.15 24.80
CA ARG A 136 7.61 13.31 24.20
C ARG A 136 8.67 12.71 25.09
N TYR A 137 9.53 11.93 24.46
CA TYR A 137 10.81 11.57 25.03
C TYR A 137 11.80 12.69 24.77
N THR A 138 12.08 13.47 25.78
CA THR A 138 13.03 14.57 25.72
C THR A 138 14.22 14.32 26.67
N ALA A 139 14.25 13.10 27.20
CA ALA A 139 15.07 12.77 28.33
C ALA A 139 16.55 12.76 27.99
N TYR A 140 17.27 13.46 28.83
CA TYR A 140 18.69 13.35 29.10
C TYR A 140 19.65 13.85 28.00
N ASN A 141 20.76 14.41 28.44
CA ASN A 141 21.84 14.97 27.61
C ASN A 141 22.51 13.98 26.64
N TRP A 142 22.13 12.71 26.66
CA TRP A 142 22.69 11.67 25.79
C TRP A 142 21.80 11.31 24.59
N TYR A 143 20.51 11.67 24.59
CA TYR A 143 19.64 11.42 23.44
C TYR A 143 19.93 12.43 22.34
N ASP A 144 20.31 11.93 21.17
CA ASP A 144 20.49 12.70 19.95
C ASP A 144 19.76 11.98 18.80
N LYS A 145 18.61 12.50 18.40
CA LYS A 145 17.80 11.89 17.34
C LYS A 145 18.56 11.67 16.03
N THR A 146 19.69 12.36 15.84
CA THR A 146 20.55 12.18 14.66
C THR A 146 21.49 10.98 14.76
N GLN A 147 21.47 10.28 15.88
CA GLN A 147 22.13 9.00 16.07
C GLN A 147 21.16 7.84 15.91
N TRP A 148 21.68 6.61 15.91
CA TRP A 148 20.88 5.41 15.82
C TRP A 148 20.20 5.10 17.15
N HIS A 149 18.86 5.06 17.16
CA HIS A 149 18.04 4.67 18.30
C HIS A 149 17.01 3.61 17.90
N ILE A 150 16.56 2.81 18.87
CA ILE A 150 15.46 1.86 18.72
C ILE A 150 14.20 2.52 19.26
N TYR A 151 13.22 2.73 18.38
CA TYR A 151 11.90 3.22 18.74
C TYR A 151 10.91 2.06 18.72
N ALA A 152 10.17 1.87 19.81
CA ALA A 152 9.30 0.72 19.94
C ALA A 152 7.99 1.01 20.67
N VAL A 153 6.98 0.18 20.39
CA VAL A 153 5.79 0.01 21.23
C VAL A 153 5.64 -1.44 21.64
N GLU A 154 5.20 -1.65 22.87
CA GLU A 154 4.63 -2.91 23.33
C GLU A 154 3.15 -2.73 23.54
N TRP A 155 2.36 -3.45 22.76
CA TRP A 155 0.94 -3.24 22.66
C TRP A 155 0.17 -4.55 22.92
N ASN A 156 -0.84 -4.45 23.77
CA ASN A 156 -1.77 -5.54 24.08
C ASN A 156 -3.20 -4.99 24.27
N ASP A 157 -4.11 -5.83 24.72
CA ASP A 157 -5.52 -5.47 24.96
C ASP A 157 -5.75 -4.52 26.16
N LYS A 158 -4.69 -4.16 26.90
CA LYS A 158 -4.75 -3.31 28.09
C LYS A 158 -3.97 -2.02 27.94
N LYS A 159 -2.80 -2.06 27.27
CA LYS A 159 -1.86 -0.96 27.23
C LYS A 159 -1.12 -0.88 25.91
N ILE A 160 -0.73 0.36 25.57
CA ILE A 160 0.28 0.67 24.57
C ILE A 160 1.43 1.37 25.30
N ASN A 161 2.56 0.71 25.42
CA ASN A 161 3.77 1.24 26.06
C ASN A 161 4.76 1.68 25.00
N TYR A 162 5.35 2.85 25.15
CA TYR A 162 6.26 3.48 24.17
C TYR A 162 7.67 3.55 24.74
N PHE A 163 8.65 3.18 23.91
CA PHE A 163 10.06 3.06 24.31
C PHE A 163 11.00 3.78 23.34
N VAL A 164 12.08 4.32 23.90
CA VAL A 164 13.30 4.69 23.17
C VAL A 164 14.46 3.96 23.81
N ASP A 165 15.20 3.17 23.05
CA ASP A 165 16.31 2.34 23.52
C ASP A 165 15.98 1.54 24.81
N ASP A 166 14.82 0.85 24.77
CA ASP A 166 14.25 0.08 25.88
C ASP A 166 13.84 0.90 27.12
N THR A 167 13.94 2.22 27.08
CA THR A 167 13.45 3.10 28.15
C THR A 167 11.96 3.40 27.93
N LEU A 168 11.11 2.88 28.81
CA LEU A 168 9.67 3.20 28.83
C LEU A 168 9.48 4.67 29.19
N TYR A 169 8.86 5.46 28.34
CA TYR A 169 8.61 6.88 28.60
C TYR A 169 7.14 7.29 28.57
N PHE A 170 6.28 6.46 27.94
CA PHE A 170 4.85 6.75 27.81
C PHE A 170 4.04 5.47 27.82
N SER A 171 2.86 5.52 28.43
CA SER A 171 1.94 4.38 28.49
C SER A 171 0.51 4.88 28.37
N VAL A 172 -0.26 4.25 27.47
CA VAL A 172 -1.69 4.52 27.29
C VAL A 172 -2.50 3.32 27.76
N ASP A 173 -3.41 3.53 28.72
CA ASP A 173 -4.41 2.53 29.09
C ASP A 173 -5.52 2.52 28.03
N VAL A 174 -5.76 1.37 27.40
CA VAL A 174 -6.73 1.18 26.34
C VAL A 174 -7.92 0.30 26.76
N THR A 175 -8.14 0.11 28.06
CA THR A 175 -9.23 -0.72 28.59
C THR A 175 -10.57 -0.03 28.55
N SER A 176 -10.61 1.31 28.51
CA SER A 176 -11.85 2.08 28.47
C SER A 176 -12.60 1.88 27.14
N ALA A 177 -13.93 1.92 27.22
CA ALA A 177 -14.82 1.63 26.10
C ALA A 177 -14.56 2.51 24.86
N ASP A 178 -14.13 3.76 25.07
CA ASP A 178 -13.85 4.73 24.02
C ASP A 178 -12.56 4.44 23.24
N LYS A 179 -11.58 3.73 23.81
CA LYS A 179 -10.28 3.40 23.20
C LYS A 179 -10.16 1.96 22.72
N LYS A 180 -10.93 1.07 23.34
CA LYS A 180 -10.78 -0.38 23.20
C LYS A 180 -11.00 -0.86 21.77
N ASP A 181 -11.95 -0.28 21.05
CA ASP A 181 -12.27 -0.71 19.68
C ASP A 181 -11.08 -0.46 18.77
N GLU A 182 -10.58 0.78 18.70
CA GLU A 182 -9.46 1.13 17.87
C GLU A 182 -8.19 0.38 18.31
N ALA A 183 -7.90 0.32 19.60
CA ALA A 183 -6.72 -0.39 20.12
C ALA A 183 -6.75 -1.90 19.87
N SER A 184 -7.89 -2.48 19.47
CA SER A 184 -8.03 -3.92 19.21
C SER A 184 -8.00 -4.30 17.74
N LYS A 185 -7.74 -3.37 16.84
CA LYS A 185 -7.71 -3.60 15.39
C LYS A 185 -6.39 -4.19 14.94
N TYR A 186 -6.32 -4.63 13.68
CA TYR A 186 -5.07 -4.89 12.98
C TYR A 186 -4.52 -3.58 12.44
N TYR A 187 -3.21 -3.44 12.42
CA TYR A 187 -2.50 -2.25 11.98
C TYR A 187 -1.42 -2.61 10.95
N TYR A 188 -1.13 -1.68 10.06
CA TYR A 188 0.01 -1.77 9.15
C TYR A 188 1.00 -0.65 9.42
N PHE A 189 2.28 -0.88 9.10
CA PHE A 189 3.33 0.11 9.26
C PHE A 189 3.33 1.17 8.17
N LEU A 190 3.72 2.38 8.55
CA LEU A 190 4.10 3.47 7.66
C LEU A 190 5.43 4.09 8.12
N LEU A 191 6.21 4.50 7.13
CA LEU A 191 7.46 5.26 7.30
C LEU A 191 7.47 6.39 6.28
N ASN A 192 7.69 7.62 6.73
CA ASN A 192 7.80 8.78 5.83
C ASN A 192 8.66 9.89 6.42
N VAL A 193 9.07 10.79 5.54
CA VAL A 193 9.59 12.11 5.92
C VAL A 193 8.69 13.14 5.27
N ALA A 194 7.89 13.85 6.06
CA ALA A 194 7.06 14.95 5.59
C ALA A 194 7.85 16.27 5.55
N VAL A 195 7.35 17.23 4.76
CA VAL A 195 7.88 18.61 4.70
C VAL A 195 6.74 19.56 4.92
N GLY A 196 6.90 20.47 5.87
CA GLY A 196 5.84 21.35 6.34
C GLY A 196 4.74 20.58 7.07
N GLY A 197 3.61 21.20 7.25
CA GLY A 197 2.45 20.66 7.93
C GLY A 197 2.21 21.26 9.31
N ASN A 198 1.16 20.77 9.98
CA ASN A 198 0.66 21.34 11.22
C ASN A 198 1.69 21.29 12.37
N LEU A 199 2.50 20.21 12.46
CA LEU A 199 3.44 20.06 13.57
C LEU A 199 4.74 20.83 13.37
N PRO A 200 5.41 20.80 12.20
CA PRO A 200 6.56 21.65 11.95
C PRO A 200 6.20 23.16 11.92
N GLY A 201 4.99 23.50 11.48
CA GLY A 201 4.50 24.88 11.37
C GLY A 201 5.26 25.75 10.35
N THR A 202 6.16 25.17 9.56
CA THR A 202 7.03 25.88 8.60
C THR A 202 7.58 24.90 7.57
N THR A 203 8.18 25.43 6.50
CA THR A 203 8.96 24.66 5.52
C THR A 203 10.46 24.83 5.76
N PRO A 204 11.31 23.94 5.21
CA PRO A 204 12.75 24.15 5.18
C PRO A 204 13.13 25.48 4.51
N THR A 205 14.25 26.04 4.92
CA THR A 205 14.85 27.16 4.22
C THR A 205 15.41 26.70 2.87
N TYR A 206 15.36 27.56 1.87
CA TYR A 206 15.89 27.27 0.53
C TYR A 206 17.33 26.72 0.60
N ASN A 207 17.64 25.70 -0.21
CA ASN A 207 18.93 25.00 -0.28
C ASN A 207 19.38 24.28 1.03
N THR A 208 18.48 23.97 1.96
CA THR A 208 18.86 23.23 3.18
C THR A 208 18.57 21.71 3.07
N LEU A 209 17.75 21.29 2.10
CA LEU A 209 17.56 19.89 1.77
C LEU A 209 18.76 19.36 0.95
N PRO A 210 19.07 18.06 0.97
CA PRO A 210 18.22 16.93 1.38
C PRO A 210 18.17 16.69 2.89
N ALA A 211 17.07 16.06 3.36
CA ALA A 211 16.93 15.53 4.71
C ALA A 211 16.54 14.04 4.63
N THR A 212 17.37 13.18 5.21
CA THR A 212 17.23 11.73 5.07
C THR A 212 16.98 11.08 6.43
N MET A 213 15.91 10.30 6.54
CA MET A 213 15.70 9.31 7.58
C MET A 213 16.33 7.99 7.12
N GLU A 214 17.18 7.41 7.96
CA GLU A 214 17.79 6.11 7.71
C GLU A 214 17.16 5.06 8.63
N VAL A 215 16.80 3.89 8.06
CA VAL A 215 16.18 2.78 8.79
C VAL A 215 17.02 1.52 8.57
N ASP A 216 17.53 0.97 9.65
CA ASP A 216 18.33 -0.27 9.64
C ASP A 216 17.38 -1.48 9.52
N TYR A 217 16.41 -1.56 10.42
CA TYR A 217 15.38 -2.59 10.37
C TYR A 217 14.04 -2.09 10.91
N VAL A 218 12.96 -2.79 10.54
CA VAL A 218 11.65 -2.78 11.19
C VAL A 218 11.31 -4.21 11.56
N ARG A 219 10.91 -4.45 12.81
CA ARG A 219 10.59 -5.78 13.33
C ARG A 219 9.29 -5.77 14.09
N ALA A 220 8.56 -6.87 14.01
CA ALA A 220 7.38 -7.14 14.80
C ALA A 220 7.55 -8.46 15.54
N TYR A 221 7.25 -8.46 16.83
CA TYR A 221 7.39 -9.61 17.71
C TYR A 221 6.09 -9.93 18.41
N GLN A 222 5.81 -11.20 18.60
CA GLN A 222 4.71 -11.69 19.40
C GLN A 222 5.24 -12.31 20.69
N LYS A 223 4.53 -12.07 21.79
CA LYS A 223 4.87 -12.69 23.08
C LYS A 223 4.58 -14.18 23.06
N THR A 224 5.56 -15.02 23.36
CA THR A 224 5.45 -16.48 23.21
C THR A 224 4.82 -17.20 24.39
N SER A 225 4.90 -16.67 25.61
CA SER A 225 4.14 -17.17 26.80
C SER A 225 4.27 -16.21 27.98
N ASP A 226 3.25 -16.15 28.82
CA ASP A 226 3.35 -15.65 30.20
C ASP A 226 3.87 -16.79 31.11
N GLN A 227 5.13 -17.16 30.97
CA GLN A 227 5.82 -17.90 31.99
C GLN A 227 6.24 -16.87 33.06
N GLY A 228 5.57 -16.81 34.18
CA GLY A 228 5.68 -15.88 35.31
C GLY A 228 7.05 -15.33 35.75
N GLY A 229 7.90 -14.95 34.82
CA GLY A 229 9.18 -14.33 34.98
C GLY A 229 9.28 -12.95 34.34
N ASN A 230 10.08 -12.08 34.92
CA ASN A 230 10.25 -10.67 34.54
C ASN A 230 10.84 -10.41 33.13
N THR A 231 11.07 -11.43 32.32
CA THR A 231 11.57 -11.30 30.95
C THR A 231 10.54 -11.85 29.97
N ALA A 232 9.86 -10.96 29.27
CA ALA A 232 9.02 -11.36 28.15
C ALA A 232 9.90 -11.92 27.02
N THR A 233 9.62 -13.14 26.58
CA THR A 233 10.25 -13.71 25.40
C THR A 233 9.44 -13.33 24.19
N TRP A 234 10.06 -12.67 23.21
CA TRP A 234 9.44 -12.20 21.99
C TRP A 234 9.85 -13.08 20.81
N THR A 235 8.89 -13.47 19.98
CA THR A 235 9.16 -14.09 18.68
C THR A 235 8.70 -13.18 17.58
N GLU A 236 9.43 -13.18 16.47
CA GLU A 236 9.01 -12.44 15.28
C GLU A 236 7.61 -12.89 14.84
N GLN A 237 6.71 -11.94 14.58
CA GLN A 237 5.34 -12.26 14.14
C GLN A 237 5.37 -12.89 12.75
N GLY A 238 4.69 -14.01 12.60
CA GLY A 238 4.44 -14.62 11.30
C GLY A 238 3.53 -13.77 10.42
N GLU A 239 3.41 -14.18 9.17
CA GLU A 239 2.50 -13.52 8.24
C GLU A 239 1.05 -13.64 8.72
N VAL A 240 0.29 -12.56 8.68
CA VAL A 240 -1.15 -12.60 8.91
C VAL A 240 -1.79 -13.33 7.73
N PRO A 241 -2.66 -14.32 7.98
CA PRO A 241 -3.31 -15.06 6.91
C PRO A 241 -4.03 -14.13 5.93
N ILE A 242 -3.82 -14.37 4.64
CA ILE A 242 -4.51 -13.67 3.55
C ILE A 242 -5.56 -14.61 3.00
N HIS A 243 -6.78 -14.14 2.93
CA HIS A 243 -7.91 -14.89 2.43
C HIS A 243 -8.37 -14.37 1.08
N THR A 244 -8.91 -15.26 0.26
CA THR A 244 -9.50 -14.91 -1.03
C THR A 244 -11.02 -14.85 -0.89
N VAL A 245 -11.60 -13.74 -1.30
CA VAL A 245 -13.06 -13.58 -1.41
C VAL A 245 -13.43 -13.59 -2.89
N THR A 246 -14.32 -14.51 -3.27
CA THR A 246 -14.77 -14.67 -4.65
C THR A 246 -16.27 -14.47 -4.72
N PHE A 247 -16.72 -13.58 -5.58
CA PHE A 247 -18.14 -13.34 -5.89
C PHE A 247 -18.47 -14.04 -7.20
N LYS A 248 -19.47 -14.91 -7.19
CA LYS A 248 -19.91 -15.67 -8.36
C LYS A 248 -21.38 -15.42 -8.67
N ASP A 249 -21.72 -15.42 -9.93
CA ASP A 249 -23.10 -15.53 -10.40
C ASP A 249 -23.19 -16.80 -11.24
N GLU A 250 -23.96 -17.75 -10.75
CA GLU A 250 -23.90 -19.15 -11.21
C GLU A 250 -22.46 -19.68 -11.18
N ASN A 251 -21.92 -20.06 -12.34
CA ASN A 251 -20.53 -20.54 -12.49
C ASN A 251 -19.53 -19.44 -12.90
N LYS A 252 -19.99 -18.19 -13.11
CA LYS A 252 -19.15 -17.08 -13.57
C LYS A 252 -18.59 -16.31 -12.39
N VAL A 253 -17.27 -16.14 -12.34
CA VAL A 253 -16.61 -15.29 -11.37
C VAL A 253 -16.80 -13.83 -11.77
N MET A 254 -17.50 -13.09 -10.93
CA MET A 254 -17.81 -11.66 -11.13
C MET A 254 -16.73 -10.75 -10.54
N SER A 255 -16.20 -11.12 -9.37
CA SER A 255 -15.13 -10.39 -8.71
C SER A 255 -14.33 -11.32 -7.81
N THR A 256 -13.03 -11.03 -7.66
CA THR A 256 -12.16 -11.70 -6.68
C THR A 256 -11.18 -10.69 -6.12
N PHE A 257 -11.03 -10.66 -4.81
CA PHE A 257 -10.00 -9.89 -4.13
C PHE A 257 -9.42 -10.67 -2.94
N THR A 258 -8.30 -10.20 -2.41
CA THR A 258 -7.68 -10.73 -1.20
C THR A 258 -7.82 -9.73 -0.07
N CYS A 259 -8.02 -10.24 1.14
CA CYS A 259 -8.06 -9.46 2.37
C CYS A 259 -7.32 -10.20 3.49
N TYR A 260 -6.93 -9.48 4.53
CA TYR A 260 -6.32 -10.10 5.71
C TYR A 260 -7.37 -10.74 6.61
N ASP A 261 -6.91 -11.70 7.43
CA ASP A 261 -7.77 -12.33 8.42
C ASP A 261 -8.41 -11.28 9.35
N GLY A 262 -9.74 -11.33 9.45
CA GLY A 262 -10.53 -10.40 10.25
C GLY A 262 -10.87 -9.06 9.61
N GLU A 263 -10.44 -8.77 8.39
CA GLU A 263 -10.93 -7.59 7.65
C GLU A 263 -12.42 -7.70 7.35
N THR A 264 -13.06 -6.53 7.24
CA THR A 264 -14.46 -6.45 6.85
C THR A 264 -14.62 -6.71 5.36
N LEU A 265 -15.69 -7.42 5.03
CA LEU A 265 -16.01 -7.78 3.66
C LEU A 265 -16.34 -6.53 2.82
N GLU A 266 -15.68 -6.38 1.67
CA GLU A 266 -16.07 -5.43 0.63
C GLU A 266 -17.03 -6.09 -0.36
N ILE A 267 -18.29 -5.61 -0.39
CA ILE A 267 -19.27 -6.08 -1.35
C ILE A 267 -19.16 -5.25 -2.63
N PRO A 268 -18.87 -5.86 -3.80
CA PRO A 268 -18.80 -5.14 -5.05
C PRO A 268 -20.16 -4.56 -5.45
N SER A 269 -20.13 -3.39 -6.06
CA SER A 269 -21.36 -2.72 -6.54
C SER A 269 -21.94 -3.35 -7.83
N VAL A 270 -21.32 -4.39 -8.36
CA VAL A 270 -21.88 -5.14 -9.49
C VAL A 270 -23.26 -5.68 -9.10
N TYR A 271 -24.25 -5.47 -9.95
CA TYR A 271 -25.68 -5.73 -9.73
C TYR A 271 -26.38 -4.82 -8.70
N ALA A 272 -25.70 -3.84 -8.09
CA ALA A 272 -26.34 -2.92 -7.16
C ALA A 272 -27.45 -2.13 -7.89
N GLY A 273 -28.70 -2.30 -7.46
CA GLY A 273 -29.87 -1.65 -8.07
C GLY A 273 -30.47 -2.38 -9.28
N GLU A 274 -29.93 -3.54 -9.69
CA GLU A 274 -30.57 -4.37 -10.71
C GLU A 274 -31.87 -5.02 -10.20
N ASN A 275 -32.88 -5.08 -11.09
CA ASN A 275 -34.18 -5.62 -10.75
C ASN A 275 -34.09 -7.12 -10.40
N GLY A 276 -34.53 -7.47 -9.20
CA GLY A 276 -34.51 -8.84 -8.70
C GLY A 276 -33.21 -9.27 -8.06
N PHE A 277 -32.16 -8.45 -8.02
CA PHE A 277 -30.94 -8.80 -7.30
C PHE A 277 -31.20 -8.72 -5.78
N GLU A 278 -31.09 -9.85 -5.10
CA GLU A 278 -31.31 -9.94 -3.66
C GLU A 278 -30.04 -9.72 -2.84
N GLY A 279 -28.89 -9.96 -3.41
CA GLY A 279 -27.58 -9.80 -2.78
C GLY A 279 -26.65 -11.00 -2.98
N TRP A 280 -25.54 -10.95 -2.28
CA TRP A 280 -24.53 -12.02 -2.25
C TRP A 280 -24.72 -12.88 -1.02
N TYR A 281 -24.60 -14.21 -1.18
CA TYR A 281 -24.88 -15.18 -0.12
C TYR A 281 -23.75 -16.20 -0.01
N THR A 282 -23.46 -16.62 1.22
CA THR A 282 -22.54 -17.73 1.52
C THR A 282 -23.17 -19.08 1.14
N SER A 283 -22.38 -20.14 1.15
CA SER A 283 -22.85 -21.51 0.88
C SER A 283 -23.90 -22.00 1.89
N ASP A 284 -23.86 -21.50 3.12
CA ASP A 284 -24.86 -21.78 4.17
C ASP A 284 -26.04 -20.79 4.15
N ASN A 285 -26.20 -20.07 3.05
CA ASN A 285 -27.34 -19.20 2.78
C ASN A 285 -27.43 -17.93 3.64
N GLN A 286 -26.33 -17.49 4.23
CA GLN A 286 -26.27 -16.20 4.92
C GLN A 286 -26.00 -15.07 3.95
N LYS A 287 -26.77 -13.98 4.07
CA LYS A 287 -26.56 -12.79 3.23
C LYS A 287 -25.29 -12.06 3.66
N ALA A 288 -24.40 -11.81 2.72
CA ALA A 288 -23.21 -11.03 2.94
C ALA A 288 -23.54 -9.55 3.19
N ILE A 289 -22.93 -8.98 4.20
CA ILE A 289 -23.05 -7.55 4.57
C ILE A 289 -21.65 -6.96 4.80
N ASN A 290 -21.51 -5.66 4.59
CA ASN A 290 -20.19 -4.97 4.70
C ASN A 290 -19.59 -4.99 6.12
N THR A 291 -20.33 -5.40 7.14
CA THR A 291 -19.82 -5.59 8.50
C THR A 291 -19.35 -7.01 8.78
N MET A 292 -19.53 -7.94 7.84
CA MET A 292 -19.07 -9.32 7.96
C MET A 292 -17.54 -9.35 7.95
N ARG A 293 -16.95 -10.06 8.91
CA ARG A 293 -15.49 -10.23 8.97
C ARG A 293 -15.08 -11.52 8.27
N VAL A 294 -14.08 -11.41 7.41
CA VAL A 294 -13.50 -12.55 6.68
C VAL A 294 -12.50 -13.26 7.60
N ARG A 295 -12.77 -14.56 7.87
CA ARG A 295 -11.94 -15.42 8.73
C ARG A 295 -11.41 -16.65 7.99
N GLY A 296 -11.55 -16.67 6.67
CA GLY A 296 -11.15 -17.73 5.77
C GLY A 296 -11.50 -17.35 4.35
N SER A 297 -10.90 -18.00 3.36
CA SER A 297 -11.30 -17.81 1.97
C SER A 297 -12.76 -18.23 1.77
N ILE A 298 -13.58 -17.35 1.16
CA ILE A 298 -15.01 -17.58 0.98
C ILE A 298 -15.43 -17.36 -0.48
N GLU A 299 -16.42 -18.12 -0.89
CA GLU A 299 -17.16 -17.87 -2.13
C GLU A 299 -18.56 -17.38 -1.80
N LEU A 300 -18.99 -16.33 -2.47
CA LEU A 300 -20.28 -15.68 -2.32
C LEU A 300 -21.03 -15.77 -3.66
N THR A 301 -22.27 -16.23 -3.63
CA THR A 301 -23.09 -16.42 -4.82
C THR A 301 -24.19 -15.38 -4.89
N ALA A 302 -24.43 -14.84 -6.08
CA ALA A 302 -25.55 -13.92 -6.34
C ALA A 302 -26.87 -14.66 -6.18
N LYS A 303 -27.87 -14.01 -5.55
CA LYS A 303 -29.25 -14.49 -5.53
C LYS A 303 -30.19 -13.50 -6.22
N TRP A 304 -31.17 -14.06 -6.90
CA TRP A 304 -32.13 -13.36 -7.71
C TRP A 304 -33.57 -13.80 -7.41
N SER A 305 -34.47 -12.86 -7.23
CA SER A 305 -35.90 -13.12 -7.07
C SER A 305 -36.66 -13.29 -8.38
N VAL A 306 -36.02 -12.94 -9.49
CA VAL A 306 -36.54 -13.09 -10.86
C VAL A 306 -35.52 -13.83 -11.72
N PRO A 307 -35.93 -14.58 -12.76
CA PRO A 307 -34.99 -15.20 -13.69
C PRO A 307 -33.98 -14.21 -14.23
N HIS A 308 -32.71 -14.47 -13.99
CA HIS A 308 -31.57 -13.68 -14.45
C HIS A 308 -30.73 -14.53 -15.39
N LYS A 309 -30.31 -13.97 -16.52
CA LYS A 309 -29.38 -14.64 -17.44
C LYS A 309 -28.00 -14.03 -17.24
N VAL A 310 -27.06 -14.85 -16.77
CA VAL A 310 -25.64 -14.51 -16.81
C VAL A 310 -25.21 -14.54 -18.26
N GLU A 311 -24.79 -13.41 -18.82
CA GLU A 311 -24.18 -13.41 -20.15
C GLU A 311 -22.95 -14.32 -20.16
N GLN A 312 -23.09 -15.48 -20.78
CA GLN A 312 -21.94 -16.32 -21.09
C GLN A 312 -21.10 -15.59 -22.14
N ASP A 313 -19.78 -15.54 -21.94
CA ASP A 313 -18.87 -15.13 -23.01
C ASP A 313 -19.03 -16.10 -24.18
N ILE A 314 -19.91 -15.74 -25.14
CA ILE A 314 -20.09 -16.49 -26.38
C ILE A 314 -18.80 -16.33 -27.18
N THR A 315 -17.99 -17.36 -27.19
CA THR A 315 -17.06 -17.61 -28.25
C THR A 315 -17.86 -18.18 -29.41
N ASP A 316 -18.54 -17.35 -30.19
CA ASP A 316 -18.83 -17.68 -31.55
C ASP A 316 -19.06 -16.44 -32.44
N ASN A 317 -18.60 -16.60 -33.68
CA ASN A 317 -18.65 -15.62 -34.75
C ASN A 317 -20.10 -15.34 -35.18
N ASN A 318 -20.45 -14.13 -35.31
CA ASN A 318 -21.16 -13.46 -36.38
C ASN A 318 -22.25 -12.47 -35.95
N ARG A 319 -22.07 -11.28 -36.53
CA ARG A 319 -23.04 -10.28 -37.04
C ARG A 319 -23.85 -9.43 -36.08
N ASP A 320 -23.50 -8.15 -36.24
CA ASP A 320 -24.33 -6.98 -36.54
C ASP A 320 -25.29 -6.39 -35.50
N ASN A 321 -25.00 -5.11 -35.29
CA ASN A 321 -25.87 -3.95 -35.16
C ASN A 321 -26.51 -3.58 -33.80
N ASN A 322 -25.97 -2.45 -33.32
CA ASN A 322 -26.65 -1.35 -32.63
C ASN A 322 -27.51 -1.64 -31.39
N ARG A 323 -26.96 -1.26 -30.26
CA ARG A 323 -27.55 -0.20 -29.39
C ARG A 323 -26.61 0.12 -28.21
N ASP A 324 -26.46 1.42 -28.00
CA ASP A 324 -25.82 2.03 -26.84
C ASP A 324 -26.42 1.53 -25.53
N ASN A 325 -25.56 1.06 -24.63
CA ASN A 325 -25.77 1.22 -23.19
C ASN A 325 -24.44 1.22 -22.47
N ASN A 326 -24.15 2.35 -21.85
CA ASN A 326 -23.00 2.65 -21.02
C ASN A 326 -22.99 1.78 -19.75
N ILE A 327 -22.17 0.75 -19.73
CA ILE A 327 -21.77 0.07 -18.49
C ILE A 327 -20.24 0.09 -18.42
N THR A 328 -19.72 0.82 -17.45
CA THR A 328 -18.27 0.99 -17.23
C THR A 328 -17.70 -0.26 -16.56
N THR A 329 -17.58 -1.35 -17.29
CA THR A 329 -16.75 -2.49 -16.85
C THR A 329 -15.29 -2.12 -16.99
N MET A 330 -14.47 -2.35 -15.96
CA MET A 330 -13.01 -2.24 -16.07
C MET A 330 -12.55 -3.10 -17.26
N PRO A 331 -11.95 -2.54 -18.30
CA PRO A 331 -11.66 -3.27 -19.53
C PRO A 331 -10.55 -4.29 -19.28
N SER A 332 -10.86 -5.58 -19.46
CA SER A 332 -9.83 -6.61 -19.49
C SER A 332 -8.86 -6.33 -20.63
N VAL A 333 -7.56 -6.40 -20.35
CA VAL A 333 -6.53 -6.16 -21.36
C VAL A 333 -5.98 -7.51 -21.82
N LYS A 334 -6.25 -7.89 -23.07
CA LYS A 334 -5.80 -9.17 -23.66
C LYS A 334 -4.28 -9.34 -23.54
N LYS A 335 -3.83 -10.55 -23.26
CA LYS A 335 -2.42 -10.91 -23.16
C LYS A 335 -1.68 -10.60 -24.45
N ALA A 336 -0.57 -9.87 -24.39
CA ALA A 336 0.23 -9.54 -25.57
C ALA A 336 1.06 -10.72 -26.06
N VAL A 337 1.34 -10.76 -27.36
CA VAL A 337 2.14 -11.80 -28.01
C VAL A 337 3.29 -11.17 -28.79
N ILE A 338 4.50 -11.67 -28.60
CA ILE A 338 5.68 -11.30 -29.38
C ILE A 338 5.72 -12.16 -30.63
N LYS A 339 5.55 -11.56 -31.81
CA LYS A 339 5.70 -12.23 -33.11
C LYS A 339 7.15 -12.61 -33.41
N SER A 340 8.07 -11.65 -33.21
CA SER A 340 9.51 -11.87 -33.42
C SER A 340 10.35 -10.96 -32.52
N ALA A 341 11.56 -11.44 -32.21
CA ALA A 341 12.57 -10.69 -31.47
C ALA A 341 13.93 -11.01 -32.09
N VAL A 342 14.46 -10.07 -32.92
CA VAL A 342 15.64 -10.31 -33.74
C VAL A 342 16.71 -9.27 -33.42
N LYS A 343 17.95 -9.74 -33.24
CA LYS A 343 19.12 -8.89 -33.06
C LYS A 343 19.61 -8.42 -34.42
N LYS A 344 19.90 -7.14 -34.51
CA LYS A 344 20.58 -6.51 -35.66
C LYS A 344 21.77 -5.68 -35.13
N LYS A 345 22.69 -5.28 -35.98
CA LYS A 345 23.91 -4.51 -35.59
C LYS A 345 23.54 -3.38 -34.59
N GLY A 346 23.97 -3.52 -33.33
CA GLY A 346 23.75 -2.56 -32.24
C GLY A 346 22.31 -2.38 -31.71
N LYS A 347 21.32 -3.13 -32.23
CA LYS A 347 19.90 -3.00 -31.87
C LYS A 347 19.17 -4.34 -31.89
N ALA A 348 18.02 -4.41 -31.25
CA ALA A 348 17.05 -5.49 -31.40
C ALA A 348 15.72 -4.96 -31.95
N VAL A 349 15.11 -5.69 -32.86
CA VAL A 349 13.80 -5.39 -33.44
C VAL A 349 12.79 -6.38 -32.87
N ILE A 350 11.80 -5.88 -32.16
CA ILE A 350 10.74 -6.65 -31.50
C ILE A 350 9.42 -6.36 -32.22
N LYS A 351 8.79 -7.37 -32.78
CA LYS A 351 7.45 -7.26 -33.39
C LYS A 351 6.39 -7.87 -32.47
N ILE A 352 5.34 -7.14 -32.20
CA ILE A 352 4.23 -7.48 -31.32
C ILE A 352 2.99 -7.75 -32.17
N LYS A 353 2.16 -8.74 -31.82
CA LYS A 353 0.84 -8.90 -32.43
C LYS A 353 -0.04 -7.73 -32.00
N LYS A 354 -0.61 -6.99 -32.99
CA LYS A 354 -1.54 -5.89 -32.70
C LYS A 354 -2.74 -6.39 -31.91
N ILE A 355 -3.11 -5.69 -30.86
CA ILE A 355 -4.32 -5.93 -30.08
C ILE A 355 -5.20 -4.68 -30.26
N ALA A 356 -6.45 -4.89 -30.62
CA ALA A 356 -7.44 -3.82 -30.77
C ALA A 356 -7.79 -3.23 -29.41
N LYS A 357 -8.21 -1.96 -29.41
CA LYS A 357 -8.71 -1.25 -28.22
C LYS A 357 -7.73 -1.21 -27.02
N VAL A 358 -6.41 -1.21 -27.27
CA VAL A 358 -5.38 -0.96 -26.24
C VAL A 358 -4.71 0.39 -26.44
N SER A 359 -4.33 1.04 -25.34
CA SER A 359 -3.66 2.34 -25.37
C SER A 359 -2.16 2.23 -25.71
N GLY A 360 -1.58 1.03 -25.50
CA GLY A 360 -0.19 0.78 -25.82
C GLY A 360 0.36 -0.52 -25.25
N TYR A 361 1.68 -0.64 -25.34
CA TYR A 361 2.44 -1.81 -24.90
C TYR A 361 3.59 -1.39 -24.00
N GLN A 362 3.87 -2.22 -23.01
CA GLN A 362 5.07 -2.12 -22.18
C GLN A 362 5.96 -3.33 -22.43
N LEU A 363 7.22 -3.07 -22.80
CA LEU A 363 8.25 -4.07 -23.01
C LEU A 363 9.25 -4.02 -21.87
N ASN A 364 9.65 -5.21 -21.40
CA ASN A 364 10.80 -5.41 -20.54
C ASN A 364 11.87 -6.14 -21.32
N VAL A 365 13.11 -5.61 -21.27
CA VAL A 365 14.29 -6.20 -21.90
C VAL A 365 15.36 -6.39 -20.84
N ALA A 366 15.91 -7.60 -20.71
CA ALA A 366 16.94 -7.94 -19.73
C ALA A 366 17.98 -8.91 -20.32
N GLN A 367 19.14 -9.02 -19.67
CA GLN A 367 20.18 -9.99 -20.05
C GLN A 367 19.99 -11.38 -19.41
N ASN A 368 18.97 -11.56 -18.58
CA ASN A 368 18.65 -12.81 -17.91
C ASN A 368 17.14 -13.10 -17.93
N VAL A 369 16.75 -14.36 -17.82
CA VAL A 369 15.36 -14.81 -17.87
C VAL A 369 14.52 -14.40 -16.64
N LYS A 370 15.16 -14.11 -15.52
CA LYS A 370 14.51 -13.64 -14.29
C LYS A 370 14.23 -12.14 -14.30
N PHE A 371 14.60 -11.46 -15.40
CA PHE A 371 14.42 -10.02 -15.58
C PHE A 371 15.02 -9.16 -14.45
N LYS A 372 16.18 -9.55 -13.90
CA LYS A 372 16.99 -8.68 -13.03
C LYS A 372 17.66 -7.60 -13.91
N LYS A 373 17.68 -6.34 -13.43
CA LYS A 373 18.18 -5.17 -14.19
C LYS A 373 17.49 -5.00 -15.55
N VAL A 374 16.24 -4.56 -15.51
CA VAL A 374 15.33 -4.46 -16.67
C VAL A 374 15.41 -3.08 -17.34
N LYS A 375 15.46 -3.06 -18.67
CA LYS A 375 15.12 -1.87 -19.46
C LYS A 375 13.63 -1.93 -19.82
N THR A 376 12.83 -1.01 -19.30
CA THR A 376 11.40 -0.88 -19.59
C THR A 376 11.18 0.13 -20.70
N ILE A 377 10.31 -0.18 -21.68
CA ILE A 377 9.95 0.67 -22.81
C ILE A 377 8.44 0.67 -22.95
N ASN A 378 7.81 1.83 -22.83
CA ASN A 378 6.40 2.04 -23.14
C ASN A 378 6.26 2.57 -24.58
N THR A 379 5.29 2.04 -25.35
CA THR A 379 5.12 2.40 -26.77
C THR A 379 3.70 2.12 -27.25
N LYS A 380 3.23 2.91 -28.21
CA LYS A 380 2.02 2.61 -28.98
C LYS A 380 2.30 1.78 -30.24
N LYS A 381 3.59 1.63 -30.62
CA LYS A 381 4.00 0.93 -31.84
C LYS A 381 4.09 -0.58 -31.61
N THR A 382 3.69 -1.37 -32.58
CA THR A 382 3.82 -2.85 -32.59
C THR A 382 5.18 -3.34 -33.09
N THR A 383 6.01 -2.46 -33.63
CA THR A 383 7.42 -2.73 -33.94
C THR A 383 8.29 -1.79 -33.11
N VAL A 384 9.10 -2.38 -32.23
CA VAL A 384 9.92 -1.66 -31.25
C VAL A 384 11.40 -1.90 -31.52
N ILE A 385 12.18 -0.84 -31.63
CA ILE A 385 13.62 -0.89 -31.82
C ILE A 385 14.30 -0.59 -30.48
N VAL A 386 14.98 -1.59 -29.94
CA VAL A 386 15.77 -1.46 -28.70
C VAL A 386 17.20 -1.19 -29.07
N LYS A 387 17.70 0.03 -28.83
CA LYS A 387 19.09 0.43 -29.10
C LYS A 387 20.05 -0.04 -28.00
N LYS A 388 21.35 0.00 -28.29
CA LYS A 388 22.46 -0.38 -27.38
C LYS A 388 22.42 -1.87 -26.97
N ILE A 389 22.18 -2.76 -27.94
CA ILE A 389 22.23 -4.22 -27.79
C ILE A 389 23.62 -4.69 -28.19
N LYS A 390 24.40 -5.24 -27.26
CA LYS A 390 25.73 -5.80 -27.52
C LYS A 390 25.62 -7.15 -28.24
N SER A 391 26.43 -7.39 -29.27
CA SER A 391 26.38 -8.63 -30.07
C SER A 391 26.70 -9.89 -29.26
N ASN A 392 27.65 -9.79 -28.33
CA ASN A 392 28.15 -10.88 -27.50
C ASN A 392 27.32 -11.15 -26.23
N LYS A 393 26.20 -10.46 -26.00
CA LYS A 393 25.34 -10.66 -24.82
C LYS A 393 24.01 -11.29 -25.20
N LYS A 394 23.48 -12.15 -24.32
CA LYS A 394 22.12 -12.72 -24.46
C LYS A 394 21.10 -11.68 -23.95
N TYR A 395 19.96 -11.57 -24.64
CA TYR A 395 18.85 -10.72 -24.21
C TYR A 395 17.53 -11.47 -24.26
N TYR A 396 16.65 -11.12 -23.33
CA TYR A 396 15.32 -11.67 -23.21
C TYR A 396 14.30 -10.54 -23.18
N VAL A 397 13.14 -10.75 -23.75
CA VAL A 397 12.07 -9.77 -23.81
C VAL A 397 10.73 -10.39 -23.44
N ARG A 398 9.92 -9.62 -22.74
CA ARG A 398 8.50 -9.89 -22.52
C ARG A 398 7.72 -8.61 -22.76
N VAL A 399 6.44 -8.73 -23.10
CA VAL A 399 5.56 -7.60 -23.40
C VAL A 399 4.22 -7.79 -22.74
N ARG A 400 3.60 -6.71 -22.31
CA ARG A 400 2.19 -6.66 -21.94
C ARG A 400 1.53 -5.46 -22.61
N ALA A 401 0.23 -5.58 -22.90
CA ALA A 401 -0.57 -4.45 -23.37
C ALA A 401 -1.12 -3.67 -22.17
N TYR A 402 -1.53 -2.42 -22.39
CA TYR A 402 -2.26 -1.64 -21.40
C TYR A 402 -3.35 -0.80 -22.06
N LYS A 403 -4.41 -0.51 -21.30
CA LYS A 403 -5.38 0.55 -21.57
C LYS A 403 -5.19 1.69 -20.59
N VAL A 404 -5.47 2.90 -21.01
CA VAL A 404 -5.58 4.04 -20.10
C VAL A 404 -7.07 4.25 -19.82
N VAL A 405 -7.45 4.17 -18.55
CA VAL A 405 -8.83 4.37 -18.06
C VAL A 405 -8.73 5.41 -16.96
N ASN A 406 -9.43 6.51 -17.11
CA ASN A 406 -9.41 7.64 -16.17
C ASN A 406 -7.97 8.09 -15.80
N GLY A 407 -7.09 8.19 -16.82
CA GLY A 407 -5.69 8.58 -16.63
C GLY A 407 -4.75 7.46 -16.17
N THR A 408 -5.26 6.35 -15.69
CA THR A 408 -4.49 5.23 -15.11
C THR A 408 -4.27 4.11 -16.13
N LYS A 409 -3.05 3.52 -16.14
CA LYS A 409 -2.72 2.38 -17.02
C LYS A 409 -3.16 1.06 -16.39
N VAL A 410 -4.15 0.41 -16.98
CA VAL A 410 -4.55 -0.96 -16.63
C VAL A 410 -3.77 -1.93 -17.53
N TYR A 411 -2.99 -2.83 -16.94
CA TYR A 411 -2.10 -3.74 -17.67
C TYR A 411 -2.70 -5.14 -17.81
N GLY A 412 -2.52 -5.73 -18.98
CA GLY A 412 -2.76 -7.15 -19.21
C GLY A 412 -1.59 -8.03 -18.73
N LYS A 413 -1.82 -9.36 -18.70
CA LYS A 413 -0.77 -10.33 -18.34
C LYS A 413 0.44 -10.24 -19.27
N TRP A 414 1.64 -10.52 -18.74
CA TRP A 414 2.87 -10.60 -19.53
C TRP A 414 2.84 -11.72 -20.58
N SER A 415 3.43 -11.48 -21.74
CA SER A 415 3.69 -12.54 -22.73
C SER A 415 4.62 -13.62 -22.19
N LYS A 416 4.68 -14.78 -22.85
CA LYS A 416 5.81 -15.69 -22.67
C LYS A 416 7.12 -14.94 -22.95
N VAL A 417 8.16 -15.25 -22.15
CA VAL A 417 9.51 -14.69 -22.34
C VAL A 417 10.08 -15.18 -23.66
N ARG A 418 10.69 -14.28 -24.43
CA ARG A 418 11.34 -14.64 -25.70
C ARG A 418 12.81 -14.21 -25.69
N LYS A 419 13.70 -15.13 -26.08
CA LYS A 419 15.11 -14.81 -26.34
C LYS A 419 15.20 -13.99 -27.62
N VAL A 420 16.00 -12.95 -27.61
CA VAL A 420 16.34 -12.15 -28.80
C VAL A 420 17.38 -12.94 -29.60
N LYS A 421 17.01 -13.39 -30.80
CA LYS A 421 17.87 -14.16 -31.70
C LYS A 421 18.75 -13.24 -32.57
#